data_e21f03185a4ebae82d0924f4fa33fdd5
#
_entry.id   e21f03185a4ebae82d0924f4fa33fdd5
#
_cell.length_a   1.000
_cell.length_b   1.000
_cell.length_c   1.000
_cell.angle_alpha   90.00
_cell.angle_beta   90.00
_cell.angle_gamma   90.00
#
_symmetry.space_group_name_H-M   'P 1'
#
loop_
_entity.id
_entity.type
_entity.pdbx_description
1 polymer ?
#
loop_
_entity_poly.entity_id
_entity_poly.type
_entity_poly.pdbx_seq_one_letter_code
_entity_poly.pdbx_strand_id
1 'polypeptide(L)'
;MTAAEPPEGGAAAETHRDGAAAEPPADGAAGRLAHRLGGLGRARLAALTAVVVGIVVIVALSFTGAGAGSQHTPATPAKNFSLQALGHPGQQISLNSLAGRPVIVNFFASWCTPCRKETPLLANFFRARHQSVSVIGIDVSDQATAALAFVRRSGVTYPVATEPASDSTVIAYDLPGLPATFFLDAHHRIVKRVFGAVTQAELTSGTALINQRAK
;
A
#
# COMPACT_ATOMS: atom_id res chain seq x y z
N MET A 1 -56.06 -4.63 14.93
CA MET A 1 -56.66 -5.70 15.73
C MET A 1 -55.52 -6.36 16.45
N THR A 2 -55.41 -6.01 17.65
CA THR A 2 -55.41 -6.67 18.95
C THR A 2 -54.04 -7.15 19.34
N ALA A 3 -53.25 -6.47 20.09
CA ALA A 3 -53.27 -6.27 21.57
C ALA A 3 -53.12 -7.59 22.33
N ALA A 4 -52.02 -7.74 23.08
CA ALA A 4 -52.08 -8.08 24.49
C ALA A 4 -50.65 -8.21 25.07
N GLU A 5 -50.41 -7.35 26.04
CA GLU A 5 -49.44 -7.41 27.14
C GLU A 5 -50.11 -8.05 28.36
N PRO A 6 -49.46 -8.02 29.55
CA PRO A 6 -48.57 -9.03 30.19
C PRO A 6 -49.29 -9.72 31.37
N PRO A 7 -48.68 -10.34 32.38
CA PRO A 7 -48.57 -9.66 33.67
C PRO A 7 -47.38 -9.95 34.58
N GLU A 8 -47.24 -9.03 35.49
CA GLU A 8 -46.42 -8.95 36.67
C GLU A 8 -46.75 -9.91 37.81
N GLY A 9 -45.90 -9.88 38.84
CA GLY A 9 -46.20 -10.22 40.24
C GLY A 9 -45.12 -11.14 40.80
N GLY A 10 -44.49 -10.92 41.92
CA GLY A 10 -44.73 -10.23 43.15
C GLY A 10 -43.80 -10.91 44.16
N ALA A 11 -43.03 -10.25 44.84
CA ALA A 11 -43.07 -9.72 46.20
C ALA A 11 -42.83 -10.74 47.38
N ALA A 12 -42.00 -10.22 48.26
CA ALA A 12 -42.01 -10.33 49.73
C ALA A 12 -41.29 -11.53 50.34
N ALA A 13 -40.49 -11.41 51.32
CA ALA A 13 -40.28 -10.60 52.50
C ALA A 13 -39.64 -11.44 53.61
N GLU A 14 -38.76 -10.81 54.38
CA GLU A 14 -38.56 -10.87 55.84
C GLU A 14 -38.25 -12.25 56.48
N THR A 15 -37.29 -12.39 57.42
CA THR A 15 -37.09 -11.73 58.73
C THR A 15 -35.86 -12.30 59.43
N HIS A 16 -35.06 -11.45 59.97
CA HIS A 16 -34.74 -11.26 61.41
C HIS A 16 -34.14 -12.43 62.21
N ARG A 17 -32.96 -12.28 62.84
CA ARG A 17 -32.68 -12.18 64.28
C ARG A 17 -31.23 -12.41 64.65
N ASP A 18 -30.64 -11.41 65.21
CA ASP A 18 -29.95 -11.21 66.48
C ASP A 18 -29.18 -12.41 67.13
N GLY A 19 -27.99 -12.06 67.58
CA GLY A 19 -27.27 -12.85 68.56
C GLY A 19 -25.83 -12.39 68.78
N ALA A 20 -25.68 -11.46 69.60
CA ALA A 20 -24.68 -10.84 70.41
C ALA A 20 -23.45 -11.69 70.85
N ALA A 21 -22.34 -10.93 70.94
CA ALA A 21 -21.31 -10.88 71.98
C ALA A 21 -20.30 -12.00 72.18
N ALA A 22 -19.02 -11.67 72.01
CA ALA A 22 -18.00 -11.60 73.06
C ALA A 22 -16.61 -11.38 72.51
N GLU A 23 -15.95 -10.27 72.80
CA GLU A 23 -14.48 -10.07 72.88
C GLU A 23 -14.03 -10.53 74.31
N PRO A 24 -12.73 -10.49 74.61
CA PRO A 24 -11.42 -10.46 74.02
C PRO A 24 -10.44 -11.53 74.60
N PRO A 25 -9.09 -11.43 74.64
CA PRO A 25 -8.16 -10.34 74.41
C PRO A 25 -6.88 -10.68 73.60
N ALA A 26 -6.19 -9.61 73.25
CA ALA A 26 -4.84 -9.40 72.77
C ALA A 26 -3.77 -10.41 73.14
N ASP A 27 -2.81 -10.62 72.23
CA ASP A 27 -1.44 -10.18 72.41
C ASP A 27 -0.50 -10.80 71.34
N GLY A 28 0.17 -9.94 70.63
CA GLY A 28 1.62 -10.02 70.54
C GLY A 28 2.29 -10.96 69.54
N ALA A 29 1.81 -11.11 68.25
CA ALA A 29 2.66 -11.80 67.25
C ALA A 29 2.67 -11.17 65.86
N ALA A 30 1.95 -10.09 65.61
CA ALA A 30 1.79 -9.49 64.26
C ALA A 30 2.92 -8.53 63.85
N GLY A 31 3.84 -8.19 64.76
CA GLY A 31 4.83 -7.11 64.51
C GLY A 31 6.11 -7.53 63.79
N ARG A 32 6.40 -8.80 63.62
CA ARG A 32 7.70 -9.26 63.06
C ARG A 32 7.63 -9.92 61.68
N LEU A 33 6.45 -10.15 61.15
CA LEU A 33 6.30 -10.75 59.82
C LEU A 33 6.10 -9.69 58.70
N ALA A 34 5.66 -8.46 59.06
CA ALA A 34 5.37 -7.41 58.11
C ALA A 34 6.65 -6.78 57.48
N HIS A 35 7.80 -6.88 58.18
CA HIS A 35 9.04 -6.24 57.69
C HIS A 35 9.81 -7.09 56.65
N ARG A 36 9.51 -8.39 56.52
CA ARG A 36 10.19 -9.27 55.54
C ARG A 36 9.45 -9.39 54.20
N LEU A 37 8.18 -9.07 54.12
CA LEU A 37 7.41 -9.14 52.90
C LEU A 37 7.45 -7.85 52.07
N GLY A 38 7.81 -6.71 52.64
CA GLY A 38 7.93 -5.43 51.97
C GLY A 38 9.14 -5.32 51.01
N GLY A 39 10.19 -6.09 51.27
CA GLY A 39 11.43 -6.06 50.46
C GLY A 39 11.35 -6.87 49.18
N LEU A 40 10.63 -8.01 49.19
CA LEU A 40 10.48 -8.87 48.00
C LEU A 40 9.56 -8.27 46.94
N GLY A 41 8.56 -7.48 47.35
CA GLY A 41 7.65 -6.82 46.44
C GLY A 41 8.33 -5.70 45.64
N ARG A 42 9.16 -4.89 46.30
CA ARG A 42 9.89 -3.78 45.68
C ARG A 42 11.01 -4.27 44.75
N ALA A 43 11.72 -5.35 45.11
CA ALA A 43 12.74 -5.94 44.25
C ALA A 43 12.13 -6.60 43.01
N ARG A 44 10.98 -7.26 43.14
CA ARG A 44 10.23 -7.83 41.98
C ARG A 44 9.65 -6.74 41.08
N LEU A 45 9.12 -5.66 41.67
CA LEU A 45 8.61 -4.53 40.91
C LEU A 45 9.74 -3.83 40.14
N ALA A 46 10.90 -3.61 40.78
CA ALA A 46 12.08 -3.02 40.11
C ALA A 46 12.63 -3.92 39.00
N ALA A 47 12.62 -5.24 39.17
CA ALA A 47 13.02 -6.20 38.13
C ALA A 47 12.05 -6.20 36.95
N LEU A 48 10.74 -6.14 37.19
CA LEU A 48 9.73 -6.06 36.15
C LEU A 48 9.82 -4.74 35.37
N THR A 49 10.03 -3.60 36.05
CA THR A 49 10.22 -2.32 35.36
C THR A 49 11.49 -2.29 34.52
N ALA A 50 12.60 -2.87 35.00
CA ALA A 50 13.84 -2.98 34.22
C ALA A 50 13.65 -3.84 32.96
N VAL A 51 12.92 -4.95 33.07
CA VAL A 51 12.60 -5.80 31.88
C VAL A 51 11.71 -5.07 30.90
N VAL A 52 10.65 -4.36 31.35
CA VAL A 52 9.76 -3.60 30.49
C VAL A 52 10.51 -2.47 29.80
N VAL A 53 11.34 -1.71 30.53
CA VAL A 53 12.19 -0.65 29.95
C VAL A 53 13.17 -1.25 28.94
N GLY A 54 13.79 -2.39 29.26
CA GLY A 54 14.67 -3.10 28.30
C GLY A 54 13.95 -3.51 27.03
N ILE A 55 12.74 -4.05 27.12
CA ILE A 55 11.93 -4.42 25.95
C ILE A 55 11.53 -3.17 25.15
N VAL A 56 11.11 -2.08 25.82
CA VAL A 56 10.75 -0.83 25.14
C VAL A 56 11.97 -0.23 24.42
N VAL A 57 13.14 -0.26 25.04
CA VAL A 57 14.39 0.21 24.42
C VAL A 57 14.78 -0.66 23.21
N ILE A 58 14.68 -2.00 23.34
CA ILE A 58 14.96 -2.92 22.22
C ILE A 58 13.97 -2.67 21.08
N VAL A 59 12.68 -2.54 21.37
CA VAL A 59 11.65 -2.25 20.37
C VAL A 59 11.91 -0.87 19.73
N ALA A 60 12.21 0.16 20.52
CA ALA A 60 12.53 1.49 20.01
C ALA A 60 13.80 1.48 19.12
N LEU A 61 14.85 0.75 19.52
CA LEU A 61 16.07 0.60 18.71
C LEU A 61 15.82 -0.23 17.44
N SER A 62 14.88 -1.19 17.46
CA SER A 62 14.47 -1.94 16.28
C SER A 62 13.71 -1.08 15.28
N PHE A 63 12.95 -0.07 15.75
CA PHE A 63 12.27 0.88 14.89
C PHE A 63 13.16 2.01 14.35
N THR A 64 14.23 2.37 15.06
CA THR A 64 15.19 3.39 14.58
C THR A 64 16.23 2.83 13.61
N GLY A 65 16.37 1.50 13.53
CA GLY A 65 17.29 0.82 12.60
C GLY A 65 16.69 0.46 11.25
N ALA A 66 15.39 0.67 11.04
CA ALA A 66 14.77 0.56 9.71
C ALA A 66 15.01 1.84 8.90
N GLY A 67 16.27 2.20 8.71
CA GLY A 67 16.65 2.95 7.52
C GLY A 67 16.09 2.15 6.35
N ALA A 68 15.12 2.69 5.63
CA ALA A 68 14.66 2.19 4.35
C ALA A 68 15.89 2.20 3.43
N GLY A 69 16.69 1.16 3.54
CA GLY A 69 17.68 0.80 2.54
C GLY A 69 16.87 0.66 1.26
N SER A 70 16.95 1.65 0.39
CA SER A 70 16.47 1.54 -0.97
C SER A 70 17.13 0.28 -1.50
N GLN A 71 16.39 -0.83 -1.49
CA GLN A 71 16.81 -2.04 -2.17
C GLN A 71 16.90 -1.62 -3.64
N HIS A 72 18.10 -1.29 -4.06
CA HIS A 72 18.43 -1.05 -5.45
C HIS A 72 18.29 -2.38 -6.15
N THR A 73 17.05 -2.74 -6.50
CA THR A 73 16.83 -3.82 -7.46
C THR A 73 17.66 -3.46 -8.69
N PRO A 74 18.58 -4.34 -9.13
CA PRO A 74 19.40 -4.05 -10.31
C PRO A 74 18.45 -3.70 -11.45
N ALA A 75 18.66 -2.53 -12.06
CA ALA A 75 17.82 -2.06 -13.15
C ALA A 75 17.96 -3.04 -14.32
N THR A 76 16.87 -3.70 -14.68
CA THR A 76 16.83 -4.70 -15.76
C THR A 76 16.58 -3.98 -17.09
N PRO A 77 17.29 -4.29 -18.18
CA PRO A 77 16.97 -3.74 -19.50
C PRO A 77 15.51 -4.02 -19.87
N ALA A 78 14.78 -2.97 -20.25
CA ALA A 78 13.44 -3.14 -20.80
C ALA A 78 13.51 -3.84 -22.14
N LYS A 79 12.53 -4.69 -22.43
CA LYS A 79 12.39 -5.25 -23.77
C LYS A 79 11.89 -4.18 -24.71
N ASN A 80 12.56 -4.04 -25.86
CA ASN A 80 12.12 -3.12 -26.88
C ASN A 80 10.83 -3.62 -27.55
N PHE A 81 10.01 -2.68 -28.01
CA PHE A 81 8.81 -2.95 -28.78
C PHE A 81 8.64 -1.92 -29.89
N SER A 82 7.91 -2.30 -30.92
CA SER A 82 7.39 -1.42 -31.95
C SER A 82 5.97 -1.90 -32.26
N LEU A 83 4.98 -1.11 -31.83
CA LEU A 83 3.57 -1.48 -31.82
C LEU A 83 2.74 -0.49 -32.64
N GLN A 84 1.66 -0.97 -33.22
CA GLN A 84 0.70 -0.14 -33.96
C GLN A 84 0.12 0.95 -33.04
N ALA A 85 0.14 2.21 -33.50
CA ALA A 85 -0.50 3.30 -32.77
C ALA A 85 -2.03 3.13 -32.77
N LEU A 86 -2.65 3.25 -31.61
CA LEU A 86 -4.10 3.16 -31.47
C LEU A 86 -4.82 4.23 -32.29
N GLY A 87 -5.68 3.81 -33.20
CA GLY A 87 -6.45 4.71 -34.09
C GLY A 87 -5.66 5.33 -35.23
N HIS A 88 -4.40 4.96 -35.46
CA HIS A 88 -3.55 5.47 -36.53
C HIS A 88 -2.91 4.30 -37.31
N PRO A 89 -3.67 3.68 -38.24
CA PRO A 89 -3.15 2.56 -39.04
C PRO A 89 -1.89 2.98 -39.83
N GLY A 90 -0.87 2.13 -39.81
CA GLY A 90 0.43 2.39 -40.44
C GLY A 90 1.42 3.20 -39.61
N GLN A 91 1.00 3.81 -38.51
CA GLN A 91 1.92 4.49 -37.58
C GLN A 91 2.37 3.52 -36.48
N GLN A 92 3.68 3.51 -36.21
CA GLN A 92 4.27 2.69 -35.15
C GLN A 92 4.73 3.55 -33.98
N ILE A 93 4.55 3.04 -32.76
CA ILE A 93 5.12 3.57 -31.51
C ILE A 93 6.19 2.61 -31.07
N SER A 94 7.44 3.09 -31.03
CA SER A 94 8.59 2.29 -30.64
C SER A 94 9.26 2.85 -29.39
N LEU A 95 9.64 1.99 -28.45
CA LEU A 95 10.42 2.40 -27.30
C LEU A 95 11.77 3.00 -27.73
N ASN A 96 12.42 2.42 -28.73
CA ASN A 96 13.70 2.91 -29.25
C ASN A 96 13.65 4.35 -29.81
N SER A 97 12.49 4.82 -30.25
CA SER A 97 12.34 6.21 -30.71
C SER A 97 12.50 7.25 -29.58
N LEU A 98 12.49 6.79 -28.34
CA LEU A 98 12.67 7.60 -27.13
C LEU A 98 14.05 7.38 -26.47
N ALA A 99 15.03 6.83 -27.20
CA ALA A 99 16.37 6.62 -26.68
C ALA A 99 16.95 7.91 -26.08
N GLY A 100 17.57 7.79 -24.92
CA GLY A 100 18.12 8.94 -24.16
C GLY A 100 17.09 9.71 -23.33
N ARG A 101 15.82 9.30 -23.32
CA ARG A 101 14.77 9.93 -22.52
C ARG A 101 14.19 8.95 -21.49
N PRO A 102 13.93 9.41 -20.26
CA PRO A 102 13.17 8.62 -19.29
C PRO A 102 11.74 8.37 -19.79
N VAL A 103 11.25 7.14 -19.59
CA VAL A 103 9.94 6.72 -20.11
C VAL A 103 9.13 6.03 -19.02
N ILE A 104 7.84 6.34 -18.94
CA ILE A 104 6.84 5.56 -18.22
C ILE A 104 6.06 4.74 -19.24
N VAL A 105 6.04 3.41 -19.08
CA VAL A 105 5.21 2.51 -19.90
C VAL A 105 4.07 2.02 -19.01
N ASN A 106 2.84 2.27 -19.44
CA ASN A 106 1.62 1.88 -18.71
C ASN A 106 0.78 0.94 -19.57
N PHE A 107 0.54 -0.26 -19.04
CA PHE A 107 -0.33 -1.27 -19.66
C PHE A 107 -1.72 -1.16 -19.06
N PHE A 108 -2.72 -1.05 -19.91
CA PHE A 108 -4.10 -0.83 -19.50
C PHE A 108 -5.10 -1.45 -20.50
N ALA A 109 -6.39 -1.43 -20.14
CA ALA A 109 -7.50 -1.71 -21.05
C ALA A 109 -8.73 -0.90 -20.66
N SER A 110 -9.62 -0.63 -21.61
CA SER A 110 -10.86 0.13 -21.34
C SER A 110 -11.84 -0.61 -20.43
N TRP A 111 -11.83 -1.93 -20.43
CA TRP A 111 -12.67 -2.78 -19.59
C TRP A 111 -12.11 -2.97 -18.16
N CYS A 112 -10.85 -2.62 -17.93
CA CYS A 112 -10.18 -2.77 -16.63
C CYS A 112 -10.64 -1.68 -15.65
N THR A 113 -11.36 -2.05 -14.59
CA THR A 113 -11.91 -1.08 -13.62
C THR A 113 -10.84 -0.27 -12.88
N PRO A 114 -9.73 -0.83 -12.36
CA PRO A 114 -8.67 -0.03 -11.74
C PRO A 114 -7.95 0.87 -12.76
N CYS A 115 -7.82 0.45 -14.03
CA CYS A 115 -7.24 1.28 -15.09
C CYS A 115 -8.05 2.56 -15.32
N ARG A 116 -9.39 2.47 -15.26
CA ARG A 116 -10.28 3.63 -15.41
C ARG A 116 -10.08 4.68 -14.33
N LYS A 117 -9.63 4.27 -13.13
CA LYS A 117 -9.35 5.19 -12.02
C LYS A 117 -8.00 5.89 -12.17
N GLU A 118 -6.96 5.18 -12.64
CA GLU A 118 -5.61 5.73 -12.74
C GLU A 118 -5.37 6.55 -14.01
N THR A 119 -5.98 6.18 -15.15
CA THR A 119 -5.66 6.80 -16.44
C THR A 119 -5.85 8.32 -16.47
N PRO A 120 -6.91 8.92 -15.89
CA PRO A 120 -7.03 10.37 -15.79
C PRO A 120 -5.92 11.02 -14.95
N LEU A 121 -5.46 10.33 -13.90
CA LEU A 121 -4.34 10.78 -13.06
C LEU A 121 -3.05 10.80 -13.88
N LEU A 122 -2.75 9.71 -14.60
CA LEU A 122 -1.57 9.62 -15.46
C LEU A 122 -1.61 10.64 -16.60
N ALA A 123 -2.79 10.89 -17.19
CA ALA A 123 -2.97 11.91 -18.22
C ALA A 123 -2.68 13.32 -17.68
N ASN A 124 -3.16 13.65 -16.48
CA ASN A 124 -2.87 14.92 -15.82
C ASN A 124 -1.38 15.05 -15.48
N PHE A 125 -0.78 13.98 -14.97
CA PHE A 125 0.64 13.93 -14.66
C PHE A 125 1.50 14.17 -15.89
N PHE A 126 1.19 13.54 -17.03
CA PHE A 126 1.90 13.72 -18.28
C PHE A 126 1.79 15.18 -18.76
N ARG A 127 0.61 15.78 -18.79
CA ARG A 127 0.45 17.19 -19.20
C ARG A 127 1.33 18.15 -18.40
N ALA A 128 1.51 17.87 -17.11
CA ALA A 128 2.35 18.69 -16.24
C ALA A 128 3.86 18.41 -16.39
N ARG A 129 4.25 17.24 -16.93
CA ARG A 129 5.64 16.75 -16.89
C ARG A 129 6.20 16.28 -18.23
N HIS A 130 5.50 16.45 -19.36
CA HIS A 130 5.90 15.93 -20.69
C HIS A 130 7.29 16.39 -21.18
N GLN A 131 7.83 17.47 -20.61
CA GLN A 131 9.20 17.91 -20.93
C GLN A 131 10.26 17.08 -20.23
N SER A 132 9.95 16.49 -19.07
CA SER A 132 10.92 15.77 -18.22
C SER A 132 10.79 14.25 -18.30
N VAL A 133 9.66 13.73 -18.79
CA VAL A 133 9.39 12.30 -18.91
C VAL A 133 8.45 12.03 -20.06
N SER A 134 8.73 10.98 -20.83
CA SER A 134 7.81 10.46 -21.83
C SER A 134 6.87 9.43 -21.21
N VAL A 135 5.65 9.34 -21.75
CA VAL A 135 4.69 8.28 -21.37
C VAL A 135 4.25 7.55 -22.62
N ILE A 136 4.20 6.24 -22.58
CA ILE A 136 3.57 5.38 -23.60
C ILE A 136 2.51 4.55 -22.88
N GLY A 137 1.27 4.60 -23.39
CA GLY A 137 0.23 3.67 -23.01
C GLY A 137 0.26 2.46 -23.96
N ILE A 138 0.04 1.26 -23.43
CA ILE A 138 -0.16 0.05 -24.24
C ILE A 138 -1.52 -0.52 -23.86
N ASP A 139 -2.42 -0.48 -24.84
CA ASP A 139 -3.77 -1.01 -24.74
C ASP A 139 -3.75 -2.52 -25.01
N VAL A 140 -4.22 -3.31 -24.04
CA VAL A 140 -4.06 -4.76 -24.02
C VAL A 140 -5.41 -5.46 -24.15
N SER A 141 -5.52 -6.36 -25.13
CA SER A 141 -6.70 -7.24 -25.31
C SER A 141 -8.03 -6.48 -25.28
N ASP A 142 -8.10 -5.36 -26.00
CA ASP A 142 -9.25 -4.46 -26.03
C ASP A 142 -9.85 -4.32 -27.45
N GLN A 143 -11.06 -3.83 -27.52
CA GLN A 143 -11.68 -3.42 -28.77
C GLN A 143 -11.24 -2.00 -29.13
N ALA A 144 -10.65 -1.81 -30.28
CA ALA A 144 -10.08 -0.52 -30.69
C ALA A 144 -11.02 0.68 -30.53
N THR A 145 -12.33 0.50 -30.83
CA THR A 145 -13.35 1.54 -30.64
C THR A 145 -13.59 1.88 -29.17
N ALA A 146 -13.58 0.87 -28.30
CA ALA A 146 -13.73 1.05 -26.85
C ALA A 146 -12.49 1.70 -26.24
N ALA A 147 -11.30 1.25 -26.63
CA ALA A 147 -10.03 1.84 -26.25
C ALA A 147 -9.92 3.31 -26.65
N LEU A 148 -10.23 3.66 -27.90
CA LEU A 148 -10.23 5.04 -28.39
C LEU A 148 -11.23 5.94 -27.63
N ALA A 149 -12.44 5.43 -27.38
CA ALA A 149 -13.42 6.17 -26.60
C ALA A 149 -12.94 6.40 -25.15
N PHE A 150 -12.32 5.39 -24.55
CA PHE A 150 -11.77 5.46 -23.19
C PHE A 150 -10.61 6.48 -23.12
N VAL A 151 -9.62 6.39 -23.99
CA VAL A 151 -8.46 7.29 -24.07
C VAL A 151 -8.92 8.76 -24.19
N ARG A 152 -9.89 9.04 -25.09
CA ARG A 152 -10.46 10.39 -25.24
C ARG A 152 -11.15 10.88 -23.97
N ARG A 153 -12.02 10.06 -23.37
CA ARG A 153 -12.74 10.44 -22.14
C ARG A 153 -11.81 10.67 -20.95
N SER A 154 -10.70 9.93 -20.89
CA SER A 154 -9.69 10.05 -19.83
C SER A 154 -8.73 11.22 -20.01
N GLY A 155 -8.85 11.99 -21.12
CA GLY A 155 -8.00 13.14 -21.40
C GLY A 155 -6.54 12.77 -21.69
N VAL A 156 -6.28 11.57 -22.21
CA VAL A 156 -4.95 11.08 -22.59
C VAL A 156 -4.45 11.87 -23.81
N THR A 157 -3.23 12.40 -23.71
CA THR A 157 -2.54 13.13 -24.78
C THR A 157 -1.17 12.54 -25.11
N TYR A 158 -0.74 11.53 -24.36
CA TYR A 158 0.47 10.77 -24.66
C TYR A 158 0.18 9.67 -25.70
N PRO A 159 1.22 9.17 -26.40
CA PRO A 159 1.07 8.10 -27.37
C PRO A 159 0.50 6.82 -26.75
N VAL A 160 -0.45 6.21 -27.44
CA VAL A 160 -1.03 4.91 -27.06
C VAL A 160 -0.86 3.92 -28.21
N ALA A 161 -0.25 2.78 -27.89
CA ALA A 161 -0.10 1.64 -28.80
C ALA A 161 -1.11 0.55 -28.47
N THR A 162 -1.40 -0.30 -29.45
CA THR A 162 -2.23 -1.49 -29.26
C THR A 162 -1.33 -2.72 -29.21
N GLU A 163 -1.49 -3.53 -28.18
CA GLU A 163 -0.83 -4.83 -28.06
C GLU A 163 -1.37 -5.79 -29.14
N PRO A 164 -0.49 -6.50 -29.88
CA PRO A 164 -0.95 -7.48 -30.85
C PRO A 164 -1.59 -8.70 -30.15
N ALA A 165 -2.41 -9.45 -30.87
CA ALA A 165 -3.06 -10.65 -30.37
C ALA A 165 -2.08 -11.76 -29.90
N SER A 166 -0.80 -11.63 -30.21
CA SER A 166 0.26 -12.52 -29.73
C SER A 166 0.68 -12.27 -28.29
N ASP A 167 0.19 -11.17 -27.66
CA ASP A 167 0.59 -10.74 -26.32
C ASP A 167 2.11 -10.63 -26.11
N SER A 168 2.84 -10.32 -27.18
CA SER A 168 4.31 -10.39 -27.20
C SER A 168 4.97 -9.43 -26.21
N THR A 169 4.40 -8.23 -26.06
CA THR A 169 4.90 -7.23 -25.09
C THR A 169 4.46 -7.56 -23.67
N VAL A 170 3.24 -8.07 -23.49
CA VAL A 170 2.72 -8.57 -22.21
C VAL A 170 3.63 -9.65 -21.65
N ILE A 171 4.01 -10.65 -22.49
CA ILE A 171 4.93 -11.73 -22.13
C ILE A 171 6.33 -11.18 -21.85
N ALA A 172 6.84 -10.30 -22.71
CA ALA A 172 8.20 -9.76 -22.59
C ALA A 172 8.40 -8.92 -21.32
N TYR A 173 7.34 -8.28 -20.82
CA TYR A 173 7.35 -7.48 -19.58
C TYR A 173 6.90 -8.28 -18.36
N ASP A 174 6.56 -9.55 -18.52
CA ASP A 174 6.12 -10.45 -17.44
C ASP A 174 4.97 -9.82 -16.63
N LEU A 175 3.89 -9.44 -17.33
CA LEU A 175 2.74 -8.79 -16.72
C LEU A 175 1.88 -9.79 -15.93
N PRO A 176 1.69 -9.61 -14.63
CA PRO A 176 0.80 -10.45 -13.84
C PRO A 176 -0.69 -10.09 -14.02
N GLY A 177 -0.97 -8.91 -14.58
CA GLY A 177 -2.32 -8.37 -14.79
C GLY A 177 -2.32 -6.87 -15.06
N LEU A 178 -3.51 -6.28 -15.18
CA LEU A 178 -3.72 -4.86 -15.46
C LEU A 178 -4.31 -4.11 -14.25
N PRO A 179 -3.94 -2.84 -14.08
CA PRO A 179 -2.90 -2.12 -14.80
C PRO A 179 -1.50 -2.49 -14.32
N ALA A 180 -0.49 -2.20 -15.15
CA ALA A 180 0.91 -2.29 -14.76
C ALA A 180 1.67 -1.09 -15.29
N THR A 181 2.54 -0.49 -14.45
CA THR A 181 3.32 0.69 -14.80
C THR A 181 4.80 0.44 -14.58
N PHE A 182 5.60 0.70 -15.60
CA PHE A 182 7.05 0.53 -15.60
C PHE A 182 7.72 1.88 -15.75
N PHE A 183 8.69 2.16 -14.89
CA PHE A 183 9.49 3.38 -14.92
C PHE A 183 10.88 3.03 -15.47
N LEU A 184 11.23 3.61 -16.60
CA LEU A 184 12.46 3.36 -17.34
C LEU A 184 13.35 4.59 -17.31
N ASP A 185 14.64 4.40 -16.99
CA ASP A 185 15.65 5.47 -17.08
C ASP A 185 15.97 5.81 -18.56
N ALA A 186 16.84 6.78 -18.79
CA ALA A 186 17.24 7.23 -20.13
C ALA A 186 17.95 6.13 -20.95
N HIS A 187 18.45 5.08 -20.31
CA HIS A 187 19.02 3.89 -20.96
C HIS A 187 17.99 2.78 -21.17
N HIS A 188 16.71 3.09 -20.95
CA HIS A 188 15.58 2.16 -20.98
C HIS A 188 15.77 0.94 -20.05
N ARG A 189 16.34 1.18 -18.86
CA ARG A 189 16.40 0.16 -17.82
C ARG A 189 15.22 0.35 -16.87
N ILE A 190 14.52 -0.73 -16.56
CA ILE A 190 13.40 -0.72 -15.62
C ILE A 190 13.95 -0.52 -14.22
N VAL A 191 13.63 0.63 -13.59
CA VAL A 191 14.08 0.98 -12.25
C VAL A 191 12.97 0.85 -11.20
N LYS A 192 11.71 0.84 -11.65
CA LYS A 192 10.54 0.60 -10.77
C LYS A 192 9.43 -0.05 -11.56
N ARG A 193 8.71 -0.96 -10.91
CA ARG A 193 7.46 -1.57 -11.39
C ARG A 193 6.36 -1.30 -10.37
N VAL A 194 5.16 -1.02 -10.86
CA VAL A 194 3.95 -0.91 -10.04
C VAL A 194 2.91 -1.83 -10.68
N PHE A 195 2.45 -2.82 -9.95
CA PHE A 195 1.37 -3.70 -10.35
C PHE A 195 0.09 -3.30 -9.61
N GLY A 196 -0.98 -3.05 -10.36
CA GLY A 196 -2.17 -2.38 -9.88
C GLY A 196 -2.17 -0.88 -10.18
N ALA A 197 -3.23 -0.17 -9.76
CA ALA A 197 -3.41 1.24 -10.08
C ALA A 197 -2.33 2.11 -9.43
N VAL A 198 -1.60 2.85 -10.28
CA VAL A 198 -0.54 3.77 -9.84
C VAL A 198 -1.13 4.99 -9.14
N THR A 199 -0.48 5.42 -8.06
CA THR A 199 -0.82 6.61 -7.28
C THR A 199 0.01 7.83 -7.68
N GLN A 200 -0.44 9.03 -7.29
CA GLN A 200 0.33 10.27 -7.48
C GLN A 200 1.70 10.21 -6.80
N ALA A 201 1.79 9.60 -5.62
CA ALA A 201 3.06 9.45 -4.89
C ALA A 201 4.02 8.53 -5.66
N GLU A 202 3.52 7.43 -6.25
CA GLU A 202 4.31 6.50 -7.05
C GLU A 202 4.77 7.11 -8.37
N LEU A 203 3.92 7.90 -9.04
CA LEU A 203 4.29 8.66 -10.24
C LEU A 203 5.42 9.65 -9.91
N THR A 204 5.28 10.39 -8.81
CA THR A 204 6.29 11.37 -8.41
C THR A 204 7.62 10.71 -8.03
N SER A 205 7.59 9.69 -7.16
CA SER A 205 8.80 8.98 -6.74
C SER A 205 9.46 8.20 -7.87
N GLY A 206 8.67 7.52 -8.71
CA GLY A 206 9.17 6.80 -9.87
C GLY A 206 9.85 7.74 -10.88
N THR A 207 9.24 8.89 -11.16
CA THR A 207 9.84 9.90 -12.06
C THR A 207 11.12 10.48 -11.49
N ALA A 208 11.18 10.73 -10.18
CA ALA A 208 12.42 11.17 -9.54
C ALA A 208 13.56 10.14 -9.71
N LEU A 209 13.26 8.84 -9.52
CA LEU A 209 14.23 7.76 -9.69
C LEU A 209 14.78 7.66 -11.12
N ILE A 210 13.92 7.74 -12.15
CA ILE A 210 14.37 7.63 -13.55
C ILE A 210 15.17 8.86 -14.00
N ASN A 211 14.87 10.06 -13.47
CA ASN A 211 15.61 11.28 -13.79
C ASN A 211 16.97 11.36 -13.10
N GLN A 212 17.13 10.79 -11.90
CA GLN A 212 18.42 10.73 -11.20
C GLN A 212 19.44 9.85 -11.92
N ARG A 213 19.00 8.82 -12.65
CA ARG A 213 19.84 7.90 -13.40
C ARG A 213 20.08 8.34 -14.86
N ALA A 214 19.51 9.47 -15.26
CA ALA A 214 19.73 10.08 -16.57
C ALA A 214 20.98 11.01 -16.61
N LYS A 215 21.62 11.22 -15.46
CA LYS A 215 22.89 11.96 -15.31
C LYS A 215 24.06 10.99 -15.23
#